data_4e72e754cba74ecd43e15c3ce6973cbf
#
_entry.id   4e72e754cba74ecd43e15c3ce6973cbf
#
_cell.length_a   1.000
_cell.length_b   1.000
_cell.length_c   1.000
_cell.angle_alpha   90.00
_cell.angle_beta   90.00
_cell.angle_gamma   90.00
#
_symmetry.space_group_name_H-M   'P 1'
#
loop_
_entity.id
_entity.type
_entity.pdbx_description
1 polymer ?
#
loop_
_entity_poly.entity_id
_entity_poly.type
_entity_poly.pdbx_seq_one_letter_code
_entity_poly.pdbx_strand_id
1 'polypeptide(L)'
;MNILQRLLELRDEKNAKFNARLIPTIEPENILWAKIPVLRKLAQELKNSDERSDFLSQLPHQYLEENLLHWIFIEQEKDFWIAISQLEQFLPFIDNWEVCDIFCPKIFKRYPQETYQQIKIWIKSSHCYTARYAIGLLLSNFLDQEFKPEMLDLVAKIKSEEYYIQMMQARYFATALAKQYEATIPLIEGKILEPFVQNKTIQKARESRRISAETKEYLVQFKK
;
A
#
# COMPACT_ATOMS: atom_id res chain seq x y z
N MET A 1 -5.77 -18.44 25.65
CA MET A 1 -5.97 -18.85 24.22
C MET A 1 -5.10 -17.92 23.42
N ASN A 2 -4.15 -18.43 22.67
CA ASN A 2 -3.22 -17.57 21.93
C ASN A 2 -3.91 -16.85 20.73
N ILE A 3 -3.26 -15.83 20.18
CA ILE A 3 -3.82 -15.01 19.09
C ILE A 3 -4.22 -15.86 17.88
N LEU A 4 -3.38 -16.81 17.48
CA LEU A 4 -3.65 -17.70 16.34
C LEU A 4 -4.94 -18.52 16.55
N GLN A 5 -5.15 -19.10 17.73
CA GLN A 5 -6.38 -19.83 18.03
C GLN A 5 -7.62 -18.93 17.89
N ARG A 6 -7.53 -17.69 18.38
CA ARG A 6 -8.62 -16.71 18.25
C ARG A 6 -8.89 -16.35 16.78
N LEU A 7 -7.87 -16.26 15.95
CA LEU A 7 -8.02 -16.01 14.50
C LEU A 7 -8.65 -17.22 13.80
N LEU A 8 -8.25 -18.43 14.13
CA LEU A 8 -8.82 -19.66 13.56
C LEU A 8 -10.32 -19.81 13.86
N GLU A 9 -10.78 -19.36 15.03
CA GLU A 9 -12.21 -19.34 15.38
C GLU A 9 -13.02 -18.32 14.56
N LEU A 10 -12.36 -17.32 13.98
CA LEU A 10 -12.99 -16.30 13.14
C LEU A 10 -13.09 -16.70 11.66
N ARG A 11 -12.66 -17.90 11.30
CA ARG A 11 -12.63 -18.40 9.92
C ARG A 11 -14.02 -18.41 9.27
N ASP A 12 -14.11 -17.83 8.06
CA ASP A 12 -15.31 -17.89 7.20
C ASP A 12 -14.97 -18.61 5.88
N GLU A 13 -15.18 -19.92 5.85
CA GLU A 13 -14.80 -20.78 4.71
C GLU A 13 -15.50 -20.40 3.39
N LYS A 14 -16.74 -19.88 3.45
CA LYS A 14 -17.47 -19.54 2.23
C LYS A 14 -16.85 -18.32 1.54
N ASN A 15 -16.45 -17.33 2.32
CA ASN A 15 -15.82 -16.12 1.82
C ASN A 15 -14.33 -16.34 1.48
N ALA A 16 -13.62 -17.20 2.20
CA ALA A 16 -12.21 -17.53 1.96
C ALA A 16 -11.98 -18.00 0.52
N LYS A 17 -12.77 -18.95 0.02
CA LYS A 17 -12.65 -19.50 -1.34
C LYS A 17 -12.91 -18.48 -2.45
N PHE A 18 -13.84 -17.54 -2.24
CA PHE A 18 -14.13 -16.50 -3.23
C PHE A 18 -12.99 -15.49 -3.33
N ASN A 19 -12.46 -15.08 -2.22
CA ASN A 19 -11.48 -13.98 -2.15
C ASN A 19 -10.04 -14.44 -2.38
N ALA A 20 -9.71 -15.72 -2.15
CA ALA A 20 -8.42 -16.29 -2.52
C ALA A 20 -8.04 -16.03 -3.99
N ARG A 21 -9.02 -15.95 -4.89
CA ARG A 21 -8.80 -15.62 -6.30
C ARG A 21 -8.32 -14.19 -6.54
N LEU A 22 -8.53 -13.28 -5.58
CA LEU A 22 -8.12 -11.88 -5.68
C LEU A 22 -6.68 -11.67 -5.21
N ILE A 23 -6.12 -12.64 -4.44
CA ILE A 23 -4.77 -12.58 -3.88
C ILE A 23 -4.01 -13.83 -4.32
N PRO A 24 -3.64 -13.95 -5.60
CA PRO A 24 -3.06 -15.17 -6.15
C PRO A 24 -1.64 -15.48 -5.64
N THR A 25 -1.07 -14.59 -4.84
CA THR A 25 0.25 -14.77 -4.21
C THR A 25 0.19 -15.51 -2.88
N ILE A 26 -1.02 -15.79 -2.36
CA ILE A 26 -1.20 -16.51 -1.09
C ILE A 26 -1.95 -17.82 -1.35
N GLU A 27 -1.45 -18.91 -0.76
CA GLU A 27 -2.15 -20.19 -0.80
C GLU A 27 -3.52 -20.09 -0.10
N PRO A 28 -4.61 -20.63 -0.71
CA PRO A 28 -5.97 -20.47 -0.19
C PRO A 28 -6.16 -20.96 1.25
N GLU A 29 -5.41 -21.97 1.69
CA GLU A 29 -5.42 -22.48 3.07
C GLU A 29 -4.88 -21.50 4.10
N ASN A 30 -4.06 -20.55 3.68
CA ASN A 30 -3.48 -19.49 4.52
C ASN A 30 -4.38 -18.24 4.59
N ILE A 31 -5.63 -18.33 4.13
CA ILE A 31 -6.62 -17.25 4.22
C ILE A 31 -7.76 -17.74 5.12
N LEU A 32 -7.96 -17.06 6.26
CA LEU A 32 -9.03 -17.37 7.22
C LEU A 32 -10.31 -16.60 6.91
N TRP A 33 -10.17 -15.45 6.26
CA TRP A 33 -11.24 -14.52 5.90
C TRP A 33 -11.94 -13.85 7.09
N ALA A 34 -11.20 -13.53 8.12
CA ALA A 34 -11.72 -12.69 9.20
C ALA A 34 -11.81 -11.22 8.74
N LYS A 35 -12.98 -10.62 8.90
CA LYS A 35 -13.23 -9.24 8.44
C LYS A 35 -12.40 -8.22 9.23
N ILE A 36 -11.88 -7.19 8.57
CA ILE A 36 -11.10 -6.11 9.19
C ILE A 36 -11.76 -5.51 10.46
N PRO A 37 -13.08 -5.23 10.53
CA PRO A 37 -13.69 -4.76 11.77
C PRO A 37 -13.53 -5.73 12.95
N VAL A 38 -13.56 -7.04 12.69
CA VAL A 38 -13.38 -8.06 13.72
C VAL A 38 -11.93 -8.10 14.19
N LEU A 39 -10.96 -8.03 13.24
CA LEU A 39 -9.54 -7.92 13.57
C LEU A 39 -9.23 -6.65 14.38
N ARG A 40 -9.84 -5.51 14.05
CA ARG A 40 -9.71 -4.27 14.83
C ARG A 40 -10.26 -4.39 16.25
N LYS A 41 -11.37 -5.12 16.44
CA LYS A 41 -11.89 -5.42 17.78
C LYS A 41 -10.91 -6.30 18.56
N LEU A 42 -10.40 -7.35 17.95
CA LEU A 42 -9.38 -8.22 18.54
C LEU A 42 -8.12 -7.43 18.94
N ALA A 43 -7.63 -6.57 18.05
CA ALA A 43 -6.47 -5.71 18.32
C ALA A 43 -6.72 -4.75 19.50
N GLN A 44 -7.94 -4.26 19.67
CA GLN A 44 -8.29 -3.37 20.78
C GLN A 44 -8.33 -4.13 22.11
N GLU A 45 -8.81 -5.38 22.12
CA GLU A 45 -8.80 -6.24 23.30
C GLU A 45 -7.38 -6.59 23.76
N LEU A 46 -6.47 -6.80 22.79
CA LEU A 46 -5.07 -7.18 23.02
C LEU A 46 -4.11 -6.00 23.22
N LYS A 47 -4.59 -4.77 23.14
CA LYS A 47 -3.75 -3.57 23.07
C LYS A 47 -2.67 -3.47 24.15
N ASN A 48 -2.97 -3.88 25.38
CA ASN A 48 -2.09 -3.79 26.53
C ASN A 48 -1.70 -5.19 27.06
N SER A 49 -1.82 -6.25 26.25
CA SER A 49 -1.45 -7.59 26.65
C SER A 49 0.00 -7.92 26.26
N ASP A 50 0.64 -8.79 27.02
CA ASP A 50 1.97 -9.33 26.69
C ASP A 50 1.90 -10.14 25.38
N GLU A 51 0.75 -10.79 25.10
CA GLU A 51 0.51 -11.54 23.85
C GLU A 51 0.73 -10.69 22.58
N ARG A 52 0.46 -9.36 22.64
CA ARG A 52 0.71 -8.45 21.52
C ARG A 52 2.20 -8.37 21.19
N SER A 53 3.04 -8.20 22.20
CA SER A 53 4.49 -8.06 22.03
C SER A 53 5.10 -9.36 21.49
N ASP A 54 4.68 -10.49 22.04
CA ASP A 54 5.10 -11.81 21.58
C ASP A 54 4.69 -12.03 20.11
N PHE A 55 3.44 -11.68 19.77
CA PHE A 55 2.92 -11.81 18.41
C PHE A 55 3.70 -10.94 17.40
N LEU A 56 3.98 -9.68 17.73
CA LEU A 56 4.74 -8.78 16.87
C LEU A 56 6.18 -9.27 16.62
N SER A 57 6.75 -10.03 17.54
CA SER A 57 8.09 -10.63 17.38
C SER A 57 8.11 -11.90 16.55
N GLN A 58 6.96 -12.57 16.35
CA GLN A 58 6.83 -13.85 15.65
C GLN A 58 6.65 -13.64 14.14
N LEU A 59 7.71 -13.29 13.44
CA LEU A 59 7.73 -13.13 11.99
C LEU A 59 8.56 -14.26 11.36
N PRO A 60 8.19 -14.74 10.15
CA PRO A 60 7.00 -14.40 9.36
C PRO A 60 5.71 -15.00 9.92
N HIS A 61 4.57 -14.35 9.64
CA HIS A 61 3.25 -14.92 9.90
C HIS A 61 2.83 -15.87 8.77
N GLN A 62 2.01 -16.87 9.11
CA GLN A 62 1.50 -17.84 8.14
C GLN A 62 0.22 -17.36 7.45
N TYR A 63 -0.74 -16.82 8.23
CA TYR A 63 -2.04 -16.45 7.70
C TYR A 63 -2.12 -14.99 7.30
N LEU A 64 -2.92 -14.72 6.25
CA LEU A 64 -3.23 -13.35 5.80
C LEU A 64 -3.70 -12.47 6.96
N GLU A 65 -4.60 -13.02 7.80
CA GLU A 65 -5.20 -12.29 8.91
C GLU A 65 -4.22 -12.01 10.05
N GLU A 66 -3.19 -12.82 10.22
CA GLU A 66 -2.09 -12.48 11.13
C GLU A 66 -1.33 -11.25 10.61
N ASN A 67 -1.02 -11.21 9.32
CA ASN A 67 -0.39 -10.05 8.69
C ASN A 67 -1.26 -8.79 8.79
N LEU A 68 -2.57 -8.91 8.57
CA LEU A 68 -3.52 -7.81 8.74
C LEU A 68 -3.61 -7.34 10.19
N LEU A 69 -3.61 -8.27 11.15
CA LEU A 69 -3.62 -7.94 12.58
C LEU A 69 -2.31 -7.25 13.02
N HIS A 70 -1.18 -7.71 12.51
CA HIS A 70 0.14 -7.08 12.73
C HIS A 70 0.11 -5.61 12.29
N TRP A 71 -0.40 -5.34 11.10
CA TRP A 71 -0.59 -3.97 10.61
C TRP A 71 -1.50 -3.13 11.51
N ILE A 72 -2.62 -3.70 11.99
CA ILE A 72 -3.53 -2.99 12.89
C ILE A 72 -2.81 -2.61 14.19
N PHE A 73 -1.92 -3.44 14.70
CA PHE A 73 -1.11 -3.09 15.86
C PHE A 73 -0.15 -1.94 15.59
N ILE A 74 0.54 -1.93 14.43
CA ILE A 74 1.40 -0.81 14.01
C ILE A 74 0.56 0.48 13.85
N GLU A 75 -0.66 0.39 13.28
CA GLU A 75 -1.56 1.54 13.15
C GLU A 75 -1.99 2.17 14.48
N GLN A 76 -2.00 1.38 15.55
CA GLN A 76 -2.34 1.85 16.90
C GLN A 76 -1.18 2.55 17.60
N GLU A 77 0.04 2.45 17.06
CA GLU A 77 1.22 3.07 17.64
C GLU A 77 1.13 4.61 17.60
N LYS A 78 1.56 5.24 18.69
CA LYS A 78 1.50 6.69 18.85
C LYS A 78 2.87 7.35 18.79
N ASP A 79 3.92 6.57 18.97
CA ASP A 79 5.30 7.00 18.78
C ASP A 79 5.74 6.73 17.34
N PHE A 80 6.24 7.77 16.67
CA PHE A 80 6.63 7.70 15.26
C PHE A 80 7.79 6.72 15.06
N TRP A 81 8.81 6.77 15.90
CA TRP A 81 10.00 5.94 15.71
C TRP A 81 9.76 4.48 16.06
N ILE A 82 8.89 4.21 17.02
CA ILE A 82 8.45 2.85 17.33
C ILE A 82 7.63 2.30 16.13
N ALA A 83 6.72 3.09 15.58
CA ALA A 83 5.95 2.68 14.39
C ALA A 83 6.85 2.39 13.19
N ILE A 84 7.87 3.22 12.95
CA ILE A 84 8.87 2.99 11.88
C ILE A 84 9.64 1.70 12.14
N SER A 85 10.16 1.50 13.36
CA SER A 85 10.94 0.30 13.71
C SER A 85 10.12 -0.99 13.52
N GLN A 86 8.87 -1.01 13.99
CA GLN A 86 7.98 -2.16 13.83
C GLN A 86 7.68 -2.40 12.35
N LEU A 87 7.46 -1.33 11.58
CA LEU A 87 7.18 -1.44 10.16
C LEU A 87 8.39 -1.96 9.38
N GLU A 88 9.61 -1.49 9.68
CA GLU A 88 10.83 -1.97 9.03
C GLU A 88 11.08 -3.47 9.28
N GLN A 89 10.72 -3.96 10.46
CA GLN A 89 10.77 -5.39 10.77
C GLN A 89 9.72 -6.19 9.99
N PHE A 90 8.56 -5.63 9.74
CA PHE A 90 7.43 -6.30 9.09
C PHE A 90 7.46 -6.23 7.56
N LEU A 91 7.88 -5.11 6.96
CA LEU A 91 7.86 -4.89 5.50
C LEU A 91 8.50 -6.02 4.67
N PRO A 92 9.63 -6.64 5.08
CA PRO A 92 10.25 -7.73 4.31
C PRO A 92 9.38 -8.99 4.18
N PHE A 93 8.36 -9.14 5.01
CA PHE A 93 7.48 -10.32 5.06
C PHE A 93 6.13 -10.07 4.37
N ILE A 94 5.89 -8.88 3.83
CA ILE A 94 4.68 -8.59 3.05
C ILE A 94 4.85 -9.20 1.65
N ASP A 95 3.95 -10.12 1.31
CA ASP A 95 3.99 -10.91 0.08
C ASP A 95 2.80 -10.70 -0.85
N ASN A 96 1.91 -9.75 -0.50
CA ASN A 96 0.70 -9.49 -1.26
C ASN A 96 0.24 -8.03 -1.20
N TRP A 97 -0.57 -7.65 -2.20
CA TRP A 97 -1.04 -6.28 -2.35
C TRP A 97 -2.09 -5.87 -1.29
N GLU A 98 -2.88 -6.81 -0.76
CA GLU A 98 -3.91 -6.49 0.22
C GLU A 98 -3.28 -6.03 1.53
N VAL A 99 -2.34 -6.81 2.06
CA VAL A 99 -1.58 -6.40 3.26
C VAL A 99 -0.80 -5.11 3.02
N CYS A 100 -0.23 -4.94 1.82
CA CYS A 100 0.57 -3.77 1.48
C CYS A 100 -0.24 -2.47 1.42
N ASP A 101 -1.46 -2.48 0.83
CA ASP A 101 -2.17 -1.26 0.44
C ASP A 101 -3.17 -0.75 1.48
N ILE A 102 -3.61 -1.61 2.41
CA ILE A 102 -4.81 -1.36 3.21
C ILE A 102 -4.57 -0.39 4.36
N PHE A 103 -3.33 -0.30 4.84
CA PHE A 103 -3.00 0.45 6.05
C PHE A 103 -2.05 1.61 5.80
N CYS A 104 -2.39 2.74 6.43
CA CYS A 104 -1.55 3.93 6.50
C CYS A 104 -1.65 4.51 7.90
N PRO A 105 -0.67 4.29 8.79
CA PRO A 105 -0.69 4.79 10.15
C PRO A 105 -0.90 6.30 10.20
N LYS A 106 -1.85 6.75 11.00
CA LYS A 106 -2.18 8.19 11.15
C LYS A 106 -1.00 9.02 11.64
N ILE A 107 -0.09 8.38 12.38
CA ILE A 107 1.12 9.01 12.90
C ILE A 107 2.00 9.58 11.76
N PHE A 108 2.03 8.92 10.58
CA PHE A 108 2.82 9.37 9.44
C PHE A 108 2.35 10.71 8.86
N LYS A 109 1.06 11.05 9.00
CA LYS A 109 0.53 12.36 8.61
C LYS A 109 0.92 13.48 9.57
N ARG A 110 1.28 13.13 10.82
CA ARG A 110 1.73 14.10 11.83
C ARG A 110 3.22 14.44 11.70
N TYR A 111 3.97 13.57 11.04
CA TYR A 111 5.41 13.70 10.83
C TYR A 111 5.74 13.59 9.33
N PRO A 112 5.24 14.54 8.48
CA PRO A 112 5.34 14.41 7.03
C PRO A 112 6.78 14.47 6.54
N GLN A 113 7.65 15.27 7.16
CA GLN A 113 9.04 15.39 6.75
C GLN A 113 9.82 14.10 7.01
N GLU A 114 9.71 13.54 8.22
CA GLU A 114 10.34 12.30 8.62
C GLU A 114 9.79 11.13 7.79
N THR A 115 8.48 11.09 7.57
CA THR A 115 7.84 10.07 6.72
C THR A 115 8.37 10.15 5.28
N TYR A 116 8.56 11.36 4.74
CA TYR A 116 9.12 11.51 3.40
C TYR A 116 10.58 11.05 3.32
N GLN A 117 11.38 11.24 4.37
CA GLN A 117 12.75 10.67 4.42
C GLN A 117 12.71 9.14 4.39
N GLN A 118 11.83 8.52 5.16
CA GLN A 118 11.66 7.06 5.14
C GLN A 118 11.18 6.54 3.78
N ILE A 119 10.23 7.22 3.15
CA ILE A 119 9.78 6.89 1.78
C ILE A 119 10.96 6.87 0.80
N LYS A 120 11.90 7.83 0.88
CA LYS A 120 13.09 7.88 0.00
C LYS A 120 14.04 6.70 0.20
N ILE A 121 13.99 6.06 1.37
CA ILE A 121 14.73 4.83 1.67
C ILE A 121 13.98 3.62 1.10
N TRP A 122 12.73 3.44 1.50
CA TRP A 122 11.93 2.27 1.15
C TRP A 122 11.65 2.13 -0.34
N ILE A 123 11.52 3.24 -1.05
CA ILE A 123 11.25 3.26 -2.50
C ILE A 123 12.40 2.65 -3.33
N LYS A 124 13.60 2.56 -2.76
CA LYS A 124 14.79 1.95 -3.36
C LYS A 124 14.97 0.47 -3.01
N SER A 125 14.07 -0.09 -2.22
CA SER A 125 14.13 -1.48 -1.81
C SER A 125 14.02 -2.41 -3.00
N SER A 126 14.81 -3.49 -2.99
CA SER A 126 14.66 -4.60 -3.93
C SER A 126 13.43 -5.46 -3.62
N HIS A 127 12.87 -5.36 -2.41
CA HIS A 127 11.64 -6.04 -2.04
C HIS A 127 10.42 -5.33 -2.65
N CYS A 128 9.69 -6.04 -3.50
CA CYS A 128 8.59 -5.50 -4.29
C CYS A 128 7.56 -4.73 -3.45
N TYR A 129 7.07 -5.31 -2.36
CA TYR A 129 6.03 -4.70 -1.55
C TYR A 129 6.53 -3.57 -0.64
N THR A 130 7.80 -3.56 -0.25
CA THR A 130 8.40 -2.39 0.42
C THR A 130 8.44 -1.17 -0.51
N ALA A 131 8.90 -1.34 -1.74
CA ALA A 131 8.90 -0.27 -2.74
C ALA A 131 7.47 0.17 -3.09
N ARG A 132 6.54 -0.80 -3.28
CA ARG A 132 5.12 -0.53 -3.51
C ARG A 132 4.48 0.27 -2.39
N TYR A 133 4.77 -0.09 -1.14
CA TYR A 133 4.26 0.62 0.05
C TYR A 133 4.72 2.08 0.08
N ALA A 134 5.99 2.33 -0.23
CA ALA A 134 6.53 3.69 -0.30
C ALA A 134 5.80 4.55 -1.34
N ILE A 135 5.50 4.00 -2.53
CA ILE A 135 4.70 4.70 -3.55
C ILE A 135 3.26 4.92 -3.05
N GLY A 136 2.68 3.92 -2.36
CA GLY A 136 1.36 4.00 -1.74
C GLY A 136 1.25 5.11 -0.69
N LEU A 137 2.30 5.30 0.12
CA LEU A 137 2.37 6.41 1.07
C LEU A 137 2.42 7.78 0.37
N LEU A 138 3.20 7.93 -0.71
CA LEU A 138 3.19 9.15 -1.53
C LEU A 138 1.79 9.44 -2.07
N LEU A 139 1.11 8.40 -2.58
CA LEU A 139 -0.25 8.52 -3.10
C LEU A 139 -1.26 8.99 -2.04
N SER A 140 -1.20 8.41 -0.83
CA SER A 140 -2.21 8.63 0.20
C SER A 140 -1.98 9.86 1.07
N ASN A 141 -0.72 10.29 1.23
CA ASN A 141 -0.35 11.35 2.17
C ASN A 141 0.23 12.61 1.51
N PHE A 142 0.74 12.53 0.27
CA PHE A 142 1.57 13.58 -0.31
C PHE A 142 1.04 14.15 -1.63
N LEU A 143 -0.16 13.81 -2.07
CA LEU A 143 -0.75 14.40 -3.27
C LEU A 143 -1.68 15.59 -2.98
N ASP A 144 -1.77 16.04 -1.74
CA ASP A 144 -2.54 17.21 -1.32
C ASP A 144 -1.59 18.32 -0.80
N GLN A 145 -1.71 18.74 0.45
CA GLN A 145 -0.97 19.86 1.05
C GLN A 145 0.55 19.65 1.09
N GLU A 146 1.00 18.43 1.26
CA GLU A 146 2.43 18.08 1.34
C GLU A 146 3.07 17.80 -0.04
N PHE A 147 2.34 18.04 -1.13
CA PHE A 147 2.82 17.77 -2.48
C PHE A 147 4.03 18.61 -2.85
N LYS A 148 5.02 17.95 -3.47
CA LYS A 148 6.17 18.60 -4.12
C LYS A 148 6.41 17.93 -5.48
N PRO A 149 6.68 18.71 -6.55
CA PRO A 149 6.91 18.16 -7.89
C PRO A 149 8.00 17.09 -7.96
N GLU A 150 9.05 17.20 -7.14
CA GLU A 150 10.12 16.21 -7.03
C GLU A 150 9.64 14.77 -6.66
N MET A 151 8.45 14.66 -6.07
CA MET A 151 7.85 13.36 -5.74
C MET A 151 7.37 12.62 -6.99
N LEU A 152 6.94 13.35 -8.02
CA LEU A 152 6.62 12.76 -9.32
C LEU A 152 7.88 12.18 -9.97
N ASP A 153 8.98 12.93 -9.94
CA ASP A 153 10.26 12.48 -10.48
C ASP A 153 10.79 11.26 -9.72
N LEU A 154 10.64 11.25 -8.40
CA LEU A 154 11.05 10.12 -7.56
C LEU A 154 10.35 8.82 -7.99
N VAL A 155 9.04 8.87 -8.25
CA VAL A 155 8.26 7.71 -8.71
C VAL A 155 8.55 7.39 -10.18
N ALA A 156 8.73 8.39 -11.05
CA ALA A 156 9.03 8.20 -12.48
C ALA A 156 10.39 7.53 -12.73
N LYS A 157 11.36 7.74 -11.84
CA LYS A 157 12.71 7.16 -11.93
C LYS A 157 12.77 5.67 -11.57
N ILE A 158 11.71 5.11 -10.98
CA ILE A 158 11.69 3.68 -10.65
C ILE A 158 11.59 2.87 -11.94
N LYS A 159 12.61 2.06 -12.21
CA LYS A 159 12.65 1.09 -13.31
C LYS A 159 12.45 -0.28 -12.71
N SER A 160 11.34 -0.91 -13.02
CA SER A 160 10.99 -2.24 -12.50
C SER A 160 10.14 -3.01 -13.49
N GLU A 161 10.41 -4.29 -13.64
CA GLU A 161 9.57 -5.24 -14.38
C GLU A 161 8.50 -5.87 -13.49
N GLU A 162 8.56 -5.64 -12.18
CA GLU A 162 7.60 -6.15 -11.22
C GLU A 162 6.21 -5.53 -11.43
N TYR A 163 5.26 -6.38 -11.81
CA TYR A 163 3.88 -5.98 -12.09
C TYR A 163 3.25 -5.13 -10.98
N TYR A 164 3.45 -5.52 -9.72
CA TYR A 164 2.85 -4.83 -8.57
C TYR A 164 3.46 -3.45 -8.30
N ILE A 165 4.74 -3.24 -8.62
CA ILE A 165 5.37 -1.90 -8.57
C ILE A 165 4.81 -1.05 -9.70
N GLN A 166 4.83 -1.53 -10.94
CA GLN A 166 4.32 -0.80 -12.12
C GLN A 166 2.84 -0.40 -11.96
N MET A 167 2.01 -1.28 -11.39
CA MET A 167 0.60 -1.00 -11.13
C MET A 167 0.41 0.10 -10.07
N MET A 168 1.27 0.15 -9.06
CA MET A 168 1.22 1.21 -8.06
C MET A 168 1.74 2.54 -8.61
N GLN A 169 2.79 2.53 -9.44
CA GLN A 169 3.22 3.73 -10.18
C GLN A 169 2.07 4.29 -11.04
N ALA A 170 1.39 3.42 -11.80
CA ALA A 170 0.27 3.83 -12.64
C ALA A 170 -0.90 4.39 -11.81
N ARG A 171 -1.18 3.82 -10.65
CA ARG A 171 -2.20 4.32 -9.72
C ARG A 171 -1.81 5.68 -9.13
N TYR A 172 -0.53 5.84 -8.79
CA TYR A 172 0.03 7.10 -8.29
C TYR A 172 -0.14 8.22 -9.33
N PHE A 173 0.35 8.03 -10.57
CA PHE A 173 0.26 9.04 -11.62
C PHE A 173 -1.18 9.34 -12.05
N ALA A 174 -2.06 8.34 -12.11
CA ALA A 174 -3.49 8.58 -12.39
C ALA A 174 -4.16 9.41 -11.29
N THR A 175 -3.76 9.22 -10.03
CA THR A 175 -4.26 10.05 -8.91
C THR A 175 -3.62 11.44 -8.93
N ALA A 176 -2.33 11.52 -9.27
CA ALA A 176 -1.62 12.79 -9.43
C ALA A 176 -2.22 13.65 -10.56
N LEU A 177 -2.60 13.05 -11.70
CA LEU A 177 -3.35 13.75 -12.76
C LEU A 177 -4.66 14.36 -12.26
N ALA A 178 -5.32 13.71 -11.30
CA ALA A 178 -6.58 14.22 -10.75
C ALA A 178 -6.40 15.32 -9.70
N LYS A 179 -5.24 15.36 -9.02
CA LYS A 179 -4.99 16.29 -7.90
C LYS A 179 -3.97 17.38 -8.19
N GLN A 180 -2.99 17.08 -9.06
CA GLN A 180 -1.83 17.90 -9.37
C GLN A 180 -1.61 17.89 -10.89
N TYR A 181 -2.66 18.26 -11.64
CA TYR A 181 -2.70 18.12 -13.10
C TYR A 181 -1.51 18.81 -13.78
N GLU A 182 -1.32 20.10 -13.52
CA GLU A 182 -0.30 20.93 -14.18
C GLU A 182 1.13 20.40 -13.96
N ALA A 183 1.39 19.85 -12.77
CA ALA A 183 2.70 19.24 -12.48
C ALA A 183 2.88 17.86 -13.12
N THR A 184 1.78 17.13 -13.35
CA THR A 184 1.83 15.73 -13.78
C THR A 184 1.74 15.57 -15.30
N ILE A 185 0.95 16.42 -15.97
CA ILE A 185 0.67 16.29 -17.42
C ILE A 185 1.93 16.31 -18.28
N PRO A 186 2.99 17.12 -17.99
CA PRO A 186 4.21 17.12 -18.80
C PRO A 186 4.92 15.76 -18.84
N LEU A 187 4.82 14.95 -17.77
CA LEU A 187 5.41 13.59 -17.75
C LEU A 187 4.69 12.64 -18.72
N ILE A 188 3.39 12.82 -18.89
CA ILE A 188 2.57 12.01 -19.80
C ILE A 188 2.79 12.44 -21.25
N GLU A 189 2.77 13.74 -21.52
CA GLU A 189 3.01 14.34 -22.84
C GLU A 189 4.42 14.03 -23.37
N GLY A 190 5.42 14.19 -22.49
CA GLY A 190 6.82 13.88 -22.80
C GLY A 190 7.10 12.37 -22.88
N LYS A 191 6.10 11.52 -22.61
CA LYS A 191 6.24 10.04 -22.58
C LYS A 191 7.43 9.59 -21.72
N ILE A 192 7.58 10.20 -20.53
CA ILE A 192 8.73 9.96 -19.64
C ILE A 192 8.61 8.59 -18.94
N LEU A 193 7.38 8.15 -18.64
CA LEU A 193 7.13 6.91 -17.93
C LEU A 193 7.44 5.69 -18.80
N GLU A 194 7.77 4.56 -18.19
CA GLU A 194 7.91 3.28 -18.89
C GLU A 194 6.60 2.92 -19.65
N PRO A 195 6.67 2.22 -20.80
CA PRO A 195 5.49 1.97 -21.64
C PRO A 195 4.30 1.36 -20.91
N PHE A 196 4.53 0.36 -20.07
CA PHE A 196 3.46 -0.25 -19.29
C PHE A 196 2.85 0.74 -18.31
N VAL A 197 3.67 1.46 -17.54
CA VAL A 197 3.22 2.47 -16.56
C VAL A 197 2.47 3.59 -17.25
N GLN A 198 2.98 4.10 -18.39
CA GLN A 198 2.33 5.11 -19.21
C GLN A 198 0.91 4.69 -19.60
N ASN A 199 0.79 3.52 -20.24
CA ASN A 199 -0.50 3.03 -20.75
C ASN A 199 -1.49 2.74 -19.62
N LYS A 200 -1.00 2.17 -18.51
CA LYS A 200 -1.83 1.89 -17.33
C LYS A 200 -2.25 3.16 -16.59
N THR A 201 -1.39 4.17 -16.53
CA THR A 201 -1.75 5.50 -16.00
C THR A 201 -2.91 6.10 -16.80
N ILE A 202 -2.80 6.12 -18.12
CA ILE A 202 -3.85 6.64 -19.00
C ILE A 202 -5.14 5.82 -18.84
N GLN A 203 -5.06 4.49 -18.79
CA GLN A 203 -6.20 3.63 -18.53
C GLN A 203 -6.91 4.00 -17.22
N LYS A 204 -6.16 4.05 -16.10
CA LYS A 204 -6.72 4.37 -14.78
C LYS A 204 -7.26 5.80 -14.70
N ALA A 205 -6.62 6.76 -15.36
CA ALA A 205 -7.11 8.13 -15.46
C ALA A 205 -8.48 8.18 -16.17
N ARG A 206 -8.65 7.41 -17.24
CA ARG A 206 -9.93 7.30 -17.98
C ARG A 206 -11.05 6.63 -17.17
N GLU A 207 -10.72 5.70 -16.30
CA GLU A 207 -11.65 5.05 -15.37
C GLU A 207 -12.05 5.97 -14.19
N SER A 208 -11.24 6.99 -13.89
CA SER A 208 -11.46 7.89 -12.76
C SER A 208 -12.67 8.80 -12.98
N ARG A 209 -13.50 8.93 -11.95
CA ARG A 209 -14.61 9.93 -11.91
C ARG A 209 -14.13 11.35 -11.60
N ARG A 210 -12.85 11.52 -11.23
CA ARG A 210 -12.26 12.82 -10.84
C ARG A 210 -11.65 13.56 -12.02
N ILE A 211 -11.53 12.93 -13.18
CA ILE A 211 -10.93 13.50 -14.39
C ILE A 211 -12.06 13.78 -15.40
N SER A 212 -12.03 14.98 -16.00
CA SER A 212 -13.03 15.41 -16.98
C SER A 212 -13.03 14.54 -18.24
N ALA A 213 -14.15 14.51 -18.97
CA ALA A 213 -14.26 13.78 -20.22
C ALA A 213 -13.25 14.28 -21.25
N GLU A 214 -13.10 15.59 -21.36
CA GLU A 214 -12.13 16.24 -22.26
C GLU A 214 -10.69 15.79 -21.96
N THR A 215 -10.27 15.83 -20.69
CA THR A 215 -8.94 15.37 -20.28
C THR A 215 -8.75 13.87 -20.58
N LYS A 216 -9.79 13.05 -20.39
CA LYS A 216 -9.71 11.61 -20.70
C LYS A 216 -9.48 11.35 -22.19
N GLU A 217 -10.11 12.13 -23.07
CA GLU A 217 -9.90 12.06 -24.52
C GLU A 217 -8.50 12.56 -24.89
N TYR A 218 -8.08 13.68 -24.32
CA TYR A 218 -6.76 14.26 -24.53
C TYR A 218 -5.64 13.26 -24.19
N LEU A 219 -5.76 12.53 -23.09
CA LEU A 219 -4.72 11.58 -22.66
C LEU A 219 -4.51 10.41 -23.62
N VAL A 220 -5.49 10.05 -24.45
CA VAL A 220 -5.41 8.87 -25.34
C VAL A 220 -4.27 8.96 -26.36
N GLN A 221 -3.97 10.16 -26.85
CA GLN A 221 -2.92 10.40 -27.86
C GLN A 221 -1.51 10.13 -27.36
N PHE A 222 -1.31 10.04 -26.04
CA PHE A 222 0.01 9.82 -25.41
C PHE A 222 0.29 8.33 -25.08
N LYS A 223 -0.56 7.41 -25.48
CA LYS A 223 -0.25 5.97 -25.36
C LYS A 223 1.02 5.62 -26.13
N LYS A 224 1.78 4.68 -25.57
CA LYS A 224 2.97 4.09 -26.21
C LYS A 224 2.66 2.76 -26.84
#